data_24da7b2d52a15e8c1129b4e729a6bb15
#
_entry.id   24da7b2d52a15e8c1129b4e729a6bb15
#
_cell.length_a   1.000
_cell.length_b   1.000
_cell.length_c   1.000
_cell.angle_alpha   90.00
_cell.angle_beta   90.00
_cell.angle_gamma   90.00
#
_symmetry.space_group_name_H-M   'P 1'
#
loop_
_entity.id
_entity.type
_entity.pdbx_description
1 polymer ?
#
loop_
_entity_poly.entity_id
_entity_poly.type
_entity_poly.pdbx_seq_one_letter_code
_entity_poly.pdbx_strand_id
1 'polypeptide(L)'
;MGHSLQAVTDIRPDTTEDMRLVAEVLRKDRKATAEFVSRYSDCVYSYVRRRMIPRTEMAEDLIQEVFVAAWQSLKNYRGDASLRHWLLGIARHKVDDHYRKRLRTFDWQDSEDESIAEPSVTPTYEEQIDRALLQKKTRRVLATLPEAYCLVLLWRYQEDRSAREMAQLTGKTEKAIERLLARAREHFKRRWNHAGT
;
A
#
# COMPACT_ATOMS: atom_id res chain seq x y z
N MET A 1 26.93 24.17 7.79
CA MET A 1 27.01 23.19 8.90
C MET A 1 25.93 22.17 8.69
N GLY A 2 26.33 20.97 8.32
CA GLY A 2 25.44 19.90 7.94
C GLY A 2 24.70 19.34 9.13
N HIS A 3 23.43 19.06 8.98
CA HIS A 3 22.70 18.17 9.87
C HIS A 3 22.30 16.93 9.07
N SER A 4 23.04 15.89 9.40
CA SER A 4 22.81 14.50 9.08
C SER A 4 21.35 14.11 9.20
N LEU A 5 20.72 13.76 8.09
CA LEU A 5 19.64 12.81 8.07
C LEU A 5 20.23 11.43 8.36
N GLN A 6 20.33 11.13 9.63
CA GLN A 6 20.77 9.84 10.12
C GLN A 6 19.68 8.80 9.94
N ALA A 7 19.95 7.92 9.01
CA ALA A 7 19.85 6.48 9.18
C ALA A 7 18.47 5.93 9.53
N VAL A 8 17.63 5.80 8.51
CA VAL A 8 16.95 4.50 8.38
C VAL A 8 18.08 3.52 8.08
N THR A 9 18.45 2.75 9.08
CA THR A 9 19.49 1.74 9.04
C THR A 9 19.29 0.89 7.79
N ASP A 10 20.18 1.10 6.82
CA ASP A 10 20.40 0.22 5.68
C ASP A 10 20.98 -1.08 6.26
N ILE A 11 20.12 -1.91 6.81
CA ILE A 11 20.43 -3.30 7.12
C ILE A 11 20.60 -3.90 5.72
N ARG A 12 21.85 -3.94 5.25
CA ARG A 12 22.19 -4.80 4.10
C ARG A 12 21.55 -6.15 4.41
N PRO A 13 20.64 -6.62 3.57
CA PRO A 13 19.98 -7.88 3.83
C PRO A 13 21.08 -8.92 3.99
N ASP A 14 21.02 -9.73 5.05
CA ASP A 14 21.85 -10.92 5.12
C ASP A 14 21.32 -11.92 4.07
N THR A 15 21.68 -11.62 2.84
CA THR A 15 21.26 -12.37 1.65
C THR A 15 21.65 -13.83 1.79
N THR A 16 22.68 -14.12 2.58
CA THR A 16 23.16 -15.48 2.83
C THR A 16 22.17 -16.26 3.71
N GLU A 17 21.65 -15.64 4.76
CA GLU A 17 20.63 -16.24 5.62
C GLU A 17 19.32 -16.42 4.88
N ASP A 18 18.89 -15.41 4.10
CA ASP A 18 17.70 -15.49 3.24
C ASP A 18 17.81 -16.65 2.23
N MET A 19 18.95 -16.78 1.55
CA MET A 19 19.20 -17.85 0.58
C MET A 19 19.20 -19.23 1.23
N ARG A 20 19.77 -19.35 2.44
CA ARG A 20 19.75 -20.60 3.20
C ARG A 20 18.32 -20.98 3.57
N LEU A 21 17.53 -20.05 4.11
CA LEU A 21 16.13 -20.28 4.47
C LEU A 21 15.32 -20.72 3.24
N VAL A 22 15.51 -20.05 2.10
CA VAL A 22 14.86 -20.41 0.83
C VAL A 22 15.23 -21.83 0.40
N ALA A 23 16.51 -22.20 0.46
CA ALA A 23 16.95 -23.55 0.09
C ALA A 23 16.33 -24.65 0.97
N GLU A 24 16.21 -24.41 2.28
CA GLU A 24 15.58 -25.34 3.22
C GLU A 24 14.06 -25.46 2.97
N VAL A 25 13.37 -24.33 2.70
CA VAL A 25 11.94 -24.33 2.34
C VAL A 25 11.70 -25.10 1.05
N LEU A 26 12.55 -24.91 0.03
CA LEU A 26 12.45 -25.65 -1.25
C LEU A 26 12.67 -27.16 -1.09
N ARG A 27 13.45 -27.59 -0.07
CA ARG A 27 13.59 -28.99 0.33
C ARG A 27 12.41 -29.53 1.13
N LYS A 28 11.36 -28.72 1.30
CA LYS A 28 10.15 -29.04 2.07
C LYS A 28 10.41 -29.27 3.57
N ASP A 29 11.44 -28.62 4.12
CA ASP A 29 11.68 -28.64 5.56
C ASP A 29 10.54 -27.91 6.28
N ARG A 30 9.89 -28.63 7.22
CA ARG A 30 8.74 -28.07 7.96
C ARG A 30 9.12 -26.96 8.89
N LYS A 31 10.32 -27.03 9.51
CA LYS A 31 10.79 -26.00 10.45
C LYS A 31 11.13 -24.71 9.70
N ALA A 32 11.89 -24.83 8.60
CA ALA A 32 12.21 -23.69 7.75
C ALA A 32 10.95 -23.06 7.14
N THR A 33 9.97 -23.87 6.78
CA THR A 33 8.66 -23.40 6.29
C THR A 33 7.92 -22.60 7.37
N ALA A 34 7.85 -23.10 8.59
CA ALA A 34 7.21 -22.40 9.71
C ALA A 34 7.97 -21.12 10.06
N GLU A 35 9.31 -21.16 10.04
CA GLU A 35 10.16 -19.99 10.24
C GLU A 35 9.92 -18.92 9.18
N PHE A 36 9.87 -19.28 7.90
CA PHE A 36 9.56 -18.36 6.80
C PHE A 36 8.22 -17.64 7.02
N VAL A 37 7.17 -18.39 7.33
CA VAL A 37 5.85 -17.79 7.59
C VAL A 37 5.89 -16.89 8.82
N SER A 38 6.43 -17.38 9.95
CA SER A 38 6.51 -16.62 11.19
C SER A 38 7.32 -15.33 11.05
N ARG A 39 8.46 -15.37 10.35
CA ARG A 39 9.36 -14.24 10.17
C ARG A 39 8.75 -13.12 9.32
N TYR A 40 7.92 -13.48 8.33
CA TYR A 40 7.42 -12.52 7.33
C TYR A 40 5.93 -12.22 7.42
N SER A 41 5.14 -12.98 8.20
CA SER A 41 3.68 -12.77 8.31
C SER A 41 3.32 -11.35 8.75
N ASP A 42 3.97 -10.82 9.79
CA ASP A 42 3.65 -9.50 10.32
C ASP A 42 3.92 -8.37 9.32
N CYS A 43 5.00 -8.46 8.54
CA CYS A 43 5.30 -7.43 7.56
C CYS A 43 4.33 -7.49 6.36
N VAL A 44 3.97 -8.69 5.89
CA VAL A 44 2.98 -8.87 4.82
C VAL A 44 1.60 -8.41 5.31
N TYR A 45 1.18 -8.85 6.50
CA TYR A 45 -0.08 -8.45 7.11
C TYR A 45 -0.19 -6.92 7.23
N SER A 46 0.83 -6.30 7.81
CA SER A 46 0.87 -4.84 7.97
C SER A 46 0.85 -4.11 6.63
N TYR A 47 1.54 -4.65 5.61
CA TYR A 47 1.56 -4.09 4.27
C TYR A 47 0.18 -4.15 3.61
N VAL A 48 -0.42 -5.33 3.53
CA VAL A 48 -1.70 -5.58 2.88
C VAL A 48 -2.81 -4.83 3.60
N ARG A 49 -2.92 -4.97 4.92
CA ARG A 49 -4.00 -4.34 5.70
C ARG A 49 -4.05 -2.82 5.57
N ARG A 50 -2.88 -2.14 5.50
CA ARG A 50 -2.86 -0.69 5.29
C ARG A 50 -3.39 -0.28 3.93
N ARG A 51 -3.28 -1.16 2.92
CA ARG A 51 -3.70 -0.88 1.55
C ARG A 51 -5.10 -1.35 1.23
N MET A 52 -5.64 -2.24 2.03
CA MET A 52 -7.01 -2.74 1.86
C MET A 52 -8.07 -1.88 2.58
N ILE A 53 -7.76 -0.64 2.95
CA ILE A 53 -8.75 0.31 3.47
C ILE A 53 -9.66 0.76 2.28
N PRO A 54 -10.98 0.82 2.45
CA PRO A 54 -11.76 0.52 3.65
C PRO A 54 -12.10 -0.96 3.87
N ARG A 55 -11.72 -1.85 2.97
CA ARG A 55 -12.10 -3.28 2.94
C ARG A 55 -11.07 -4.18 3.63
N THR A 56 -10.86 -3.92 4.90
CA THR A 56 -9.87 -4.69 5.70
C THR A 56 -10.25 -6.16 5.91
N GLU A 57 -11.53 -6.49 5.77
CA GLU A 57 -12.05 -7.85 5.85
C GLU A 57 -11.51 -8.79 4.75
N MET A 58 -11.13 -8.22 3.61
CA MET A 58 -10.55 -8.99 2.50
C MET A 58 -9.03 -9.14 2.60
N ALA A 59 -8.40 -8.54 3.62
CA ALA A 59 -6.95 -8.57 3.75
C ALA A 59 -6.41 -9.98 4.02
N GLU A 60 -7.14 -10.79 4.79
CA GLU A 60 -6.70 -12.14 5.16
C GLU A 60 -6.61 -13.07 3.94
N ASP A 61 -7.63 -13.06 3.08
CA ASP A 61 -7.62 -13.83 1.84
C ASP A 61 -6.47 -13.40 0.93
N LEU A 62 -6.25 -12.09 0.81
CA LEU A 62 -5.18 -11.55 -0.01
C LEU A 62 -3.79 -11.91 0.54
N ILE A 63 -3.63 -11.95 1.87
CA ILE A 63 -2.39 -12.39 2.52
C ILE A 63 -2.12 -13.85 2.21
N GLN A 64 -3.13 -14.72 2.27
CA GLN A 64 -2.99 -16.11 1.87
C GLN A 64 -2.55 -16.25 0.42
N GLU A 65 -3.19 -15.47 -0.49
CA GLU A 65 -2.78 -15.44 -1.90
C GLU A 65 -1.32 -14.98 -2.10
N VAL A 66 -0.85 -14.04 -1.28
CA VAL A 66 0.56 -13.58 -1.30
C VAL A 66 1.50 -14.73 -0.93
N PHE A 67 1.22 -15.46 0.15
CA PHE A 67 2.06 -16.58 0.55
C PHE A 67 2.02 -17.75 -0.45
N VAL A 68 0.85 -18.04 -1.02
CA VAL A 68 0.74 -19.06 -2.09
C VAL A 68 1.57 -18.66 -3.31
N ALA A 69 1.47 -17.40 -3.76
CA ALA A 69 2.27 -16.90 -4.87
C ALA A 69 3.78 -16.88 -4.56
N ALA A 70 4.15 -16.52 -3.34
CA ALA A 70 5.53 -16.60 -2.87
C ALA A 70 6.05 -18.03 -2.94
N TRP A 71 5.30 -18.99 -2.46
CA TRP A 71 5.65 -20.42 -2.53
C TRP A 71 5.90 -20.91 -3.96
N GLN A 72 4.99 -20.58 -4.87
CA GLN A 72 5.09 -20.96 -6.27
C GLN A 72 6.31 -20.35 -6.98
N SER A 73 6.69 -19.13 -6.57
CA SER A 73 7.79 -18.38 -7.19
C SER A 73 9.10 -18.40 -6.42
N LEU A 74 9.15 -19.05 -5.24
CA LEU A 74 10.32 -19.06 -4.35
C LEU A 74 11.59 -19.59 -5.03
N LYS A 75 11.44 -20.57 -5.95
CA LYS A 75 12.53 -21.09 -6.78
C LYS A 75 13.20 -20.04 -7.67
N ASN A 76 12.53 -18.92 -7.93
CA ASN A 76 13.02 -17.81 -8.74
C ASN A 76 13.69 -16.71 -7.91
N TYR A 77 13.71 -16.83 -6.59
CA TYR A 77 14.41 -15.89 -5.72
C TYR A 77 15.93 -16.01 -5.93
N ARG A 78 16.59 -14.91 -6.29
CA ARG A 78 18.02 -14.87 -6.64
C ARG A 78 18.88 -14.20 -5.59
N GLY A 79 18.29 -13.60 -4.56
CA GLY A 79 19.03 -12.84 -3.57
C GLY A 79 19.43 -11.42 -4.01
N ASP A 80 18.92 -10.92 -5.14
CA ASP A 80 19.21 -9.56 -5.63
C ASP A 80 18.65 -8.46 -4.67
N ALA A 81 17.67 -8.82 -3.87
CA ALA A 81 17.10 -8.01 -2.79
C ALA A 81 16.82 -8.90 -1.59
N SER A 82 16.60 -8.31 -0.40
CA SER A 82 16.19 -9.10 0.77
C SER A 82 14.90 -9.88 0.48
N LEU A 83 14.78 -11.05 1.09
CA LEU A 83 13.58 -11.89 0.96
C LEU A 83 12.31 -11.13 1.41
N ARG A 84 12.46 -10.23 2.38
CA ARG A 84 11.39 -9.30 2.79
C ARG A 84 10.95 -8.39 1.64
N HIS A 85 11.89 -7.74 0.94
CA HIS A 85 11.56 -6.84 -0.17
C HIS A 85 10.93 -7.59 -1.35
N TRP A 86 11.47 -8.76 -1.66
CA TRP A 86 10.92 -9.62 -2.69
C TRP A 86 9.48 -10.04 -2.37
N LEU A 87 9.20 -10.45 -1.14
CA LEU A 87 7.87 -10.85 -0.69
C LEU A 87 6.88 -9.66 -0.68
N LEU A 88 7.33 -8.48 -0.26
CA LEU A 88 6.52 -7.26 -0.34
C LEU A 88 6.26 -6.83 -1.80
N GLY A 89 7.15 -7.13 -2.72
CA GLY A 89 6.92 -7.00 -4.17
C GLY A 89 5.74 -7.86 -4.64
N ILE A 90 5.70 -9.13 -4.22
CA ILE A 90 4.57 -10.03 -4.51
C ILE A 90 3.27 -9.48 -3.89
N ALA A 91 3.33 -9.04 -2.63
CA ALA A 91 2.17 -8.44 -1.96
C ALA A 91 1.65 -7.20 -2.70
N ARG A 92 2.55 -6.34 -3.20
CA ARG A 92 2.20 -5.18 -4.02
C ARG A 92 1.44 -5.60 -5.28
N HIS A 93 1.96 -6.57 -6.03
CA HIS A 93 1.30 -7.06 -7.25
C HIS A 93 -0.09 -7.64 -6.95
N LYS A 94 -0.24 -8.39 -5.87
CA LYS A 94 -1.55 -8.96 -5.48
C LYS A 94 -2.56 -7.88 -5.11
N VAL A 95 -2.14 -6.86 -4.36
CA VAL A 95 -2.98 -5.70 -4.04
C VAL A 95 -3.38 -4.95 -5.32
N ASP A 96 -2.43 -4.70 -6.23
CA ASP A 96 -2.70 -4.03 -7.50
C ASP A 96 -3.69 -4.81 -8.38
N ASP A 97 -3.54 -6.14 -8.46
CA ASP A 97 -4.43 -7.00 -9.23
C ASP A 97 -5.84 -7.04 -8.65
N HIS A 98 -5.95 -7.08 -7.31
CA HIS A 98 -7.23 -6.99 -6.62
C HIS A 98 -7.98 -5.71 -7.01
N TYR A 99 -7.31 -4.56 -6.90
CA TYR A 99 -7.92 -3.28 -7.23
C TYR A 99 -8.15 -3.07 -8.73
N ARG A 100 -7.27 -3.59 -9.58
CA ARG A 100 -7.46 -3.55 -11.04
C ARG A 100 -8.77 -4.21 -11.46
N LYS A 101 -9.08 -5.38 -10.89
CA LYS A 101 -10.35 -6.08 -11.15
C LYS A 101 -11.54 -5.24 -10.69
N ARG A 102 -11.48 -4.67 -9.51
CA ARG A 102 -12.60 -3.89 -8.94
C ARG A 102 -12.84 -2.56 -9.65
N LEU A 103 -11.77 -1.85 -9.98
CA LEU A 103 -11.91 -0.54 -10.63
C LEU A 103 -12.38 -0.64 -12.08
N ARG A 104 -12.20 -1.78 -12.75
CA ARG A 104 -12.80 -2.02 -14.07
C ARG A 104 -14.31 -2.06 -14.01
N THR A 105 -14.89 -2.57 -12.93
CA THR A 105 -16.34 -2.70 -12.73
C THR A 105 -16.95 -1.48 -12.02
N PHE A 106 -16.12 -0.57 -11.53
CA PHE A 106 -16.60 0.65 -10.89
C PHE A 106 -17.19 1.60 -11.93
N ASP A 107 -18.45 1.98 -11.73
CA ASP A 107 -19.10 2.98 -12.56
C ASP A 107 -18.54 4.37 -12.24
N TRP A 108 -17.73 4.87 -13.17
CA TRP A 108 -17.09 6.19 -13.09
C TRP A 108 -18.03 7.29 -13.58
N GLN A 109 -19.38 7.13 -13.38
CA GLN A 109 -20.32 8.11 -13.87
C GLN A 109 -19.84 9.51 -13.51
N ASP A 110 -19.60 10.28 -14.54
CA ASP A 110 -19.30 11.70 -14.51
C ASP A 110 -20.50 12.43 -13.89
N SER A 111 -20.52 12.53 -12.58
CA SER A 111 -21.27 13.61 -11.96
C SER A 111 -20.49 14.87 -12.33
N GLU A 112 -20.99 15.56 -13.33
CA GLU A 112 -20.55 16.92 -13.66
C GLU A 112 -20.72 17.76 -12.42
N ASP A 113 -19.59 18.07 -11.76
CA ASP A 113 -19.57 19.14 -10.77
C ASP A 113 -18.17 19.75 -10.65
N GLU A 114 -18.18 21.03 -10.95
CA GLU A 114 -17.30 22.15 -10.64
C GLU A 114 -15.78 21.96 -10.47
N SER A 115 -15.10 22.78 -11.25
CA SER A 115 -13.71 23.24 -11.13
C SER A 115 -13.32 23.53 -9.70
N ILE A 116 -12.38 22.77 -9.15
CA ILE A 116 -11.81 23.04 -7.82
C ILE A 116 -10.34 23.37 -7.96
N ALA A 117 -9.98 24.58 -7.52
CA ALA A 117 -8.62 25.08 -7.43
C ALA A 117 -7.78 24.25 -6.45
N GLU A 118 -6.52 24.00 -6.79
CA GLU A 118 -5.57 23.30 -5.93
C GLU A 118 -5.23 24.14 -4.69
N PRO A 119 -5.45 23.65 -3.48
CA PRO A 119 -4.87 24.28 -2.30
C PRO A 119 -3.49 23.68 -2.02
N SER A 120 -2.46 24.52 -2.15
CA SER A 120 -1.13 24.25 -1.61
C SER A 120 -1.20 24.36 -0.08
N VAL A 121 -0.93 23.26 0.63
CA VAL A 121 -0.75 23.29 2.08
C VAL A 121 0.57 22.61 2.43
N THR A 122 1.50 23.43 2.89
CA THR A 122 2.77 23.00 3.50
C THR A 122 2.51 22.62 4.96
N PRO A 123 2.89 21.42 5.44
CA PRO A 123 2.71 21.04 6.83
C PRO A 123 3.78 21.69 7.70
N THR A 124 3.35 22.39 8.74
CA THR A 124 4.19 22.86 9.84
C THR A 124 4.36 21.75 10.87
N TYR A 125 5.55 21.66 11.40
CA TYR A 125 6.09 20.57 12.23
C TYR A 125 5.69 20.78 13.69
N GLU A 126 4.91 19.82 14.28
CA GLU A 126 4.81 19.66 15.74
C GLU A 126 4.40 18.22 16.13
N GLU A 127 5.26 17.59 16.96
CA GLU A 127 5.13 16.55 17.96
C GLU A 127 4.73 15.10 17.62
N GLN A 128 5.52 14.15 18.16
CA GLN A 128 5.39 12.70 17.89
C GLN A 128 4.09 12.07 18.45
N ILE A 129 3.49 12.65 19.49
CA ILE A 129 2.21 12.19 20.07
C ILE A 129 1.06 12.52 19.10
N ASP A 130 1.11 13.68 18.47
CA ASP A 130 0.15 14.10 17.44
C ASP A 130 0.20 13.20 16.19
N ARG A 131 1.35 12.66 15.86
CA ARG A 131 1.51 11.82 14.66
C ARG A 131 0.70 10.51 14.73
N ALA A 132 0.65 9.86 15.89
CA ALA A 132 -0.14 8.63 16.06
C ALA A 132 -1.64 8.92 16.04
N LEU A 133 -2.06 10.01 16.69
CA LEU A 133 -3.45 10.47 16.65
C LEU A 133 -3.84 10.91 15.25
N LEU A 134 -2.98 11.65 14.56
CA LEU A 134 -3.17 12.08 13.18
C LEU A 134 -3.31 10.88 12.23
N GLN A 135 -2.45 9.87 12.36
CA GLN A 135 -2.55 8.64 11.59
C GLN A 135 -3.86 7.89 11.86
N LYS A 136 -4.29 7.82 13.12
CA LYS A 136 -5.56 7.19 13.51
C LYS A 136 -6.75 7.95 12.91
N LYS A 137 -6.75 9.29 12.98
CA LYS A 137 -7.77 10.14 12.36
C LYS A 137 -7.80 9.96 10.84
N THR A 138 -6.62 10.00 10.18
CA THR A 138 -6.49 9.79 8.73
C THR A 138 -7.12 8.45 8.31
N ARG A 139 -6.78 7.35 9.00
CA ARG A 139 -7.35 6.03 8.70
C ARG A 139 -8.87 6.00 8.88
N ARG A 140 -9.40 6.62 9.93
CA ARG A 140 -10.86 6.71 10.16
C ARG A 140 -11.53 7.45 9.00
N VAL A 141 -11.00 8.60 8.60
CA VAL A 141 -11.57 9.37 7.48
C VAL A 141 -11.49 8.58 6.18
N LEU A 142 -10.35 7.97 5.87
CA LEU A 142 -10.21 7.12 4.68
C LEU A 142 -11.24 5.99 4.66
N ALA A 143 -11.49 5.36 5.80
CA ALA A 143 -12.47 4.27 5.90
C ALA A 143 -13.92 4.70 5.64
N THR A 144 -14.23 5.99 5.70
CA THR A 144 -15.57 6.54 5.40
C THR A 144 -15.74 6.97 3.94
N LEU A 145 -14.67 6.97 3.15
CA LEU A 145 -14.70 7.34 1.75
C LEU A 145 -15.19 6.19 0.87
N PRO A 146 -15.79 6.50 -0.30
CA PRO A 146 -15.97 5.51 -1.35
C PRO A 146 -14.64 4.82 -1.68
N GLU A 147 -14.69 3.51 -1.96
CA GLU A 147 -13.50 2.69 -2.17
C GLU A 147 -12.54 3.26 -3.23
N ALA A 148 -13.08 3.73 -4.35
CA ALA A 148 -12.27 4.33 -5.43
C ALA A 148 -11.53 5.60 -4.97
N TYR A 149 -12.16 6.43 -4.13
CA TYR A 149 -11.54 7.65 -3.60
C TYR A 149 -10.43 7.30 -2.60
N CYS A 150 -10.70 6.37 -1.70
CA CYS A 150 -9.68 5.88 -0.76
C CYS A 150 -8.46 5.35 -1.50
N LEU A 151 -8.70 4.53 -2.53
CA LEU A 151 -7.63 3.89 -3.29
C LEU A 151 -6.72 4.89 -4.02
N VAL A 152 -7.30 5.84 -4.77
CA VAL A 152 -6.47 6.81 -5.51
C VAL A 152 -5.69 7.73 -4.57
N LEU A 153 -6.23 8.03 -3.37
CA LEU A 153 -5.50 8.76 -2.34
C LEU A 153 -4.35 7.93 -1.77
N LEU A 154 -4.57 6.64 -1.46
CA LEU A 154 -3.51 5.75 -0.99
C LEU A 154 -2.41 5.59 -2.05
N TRP A 155 -2.77 5.38 -3.29
CA TRP A 155 -1.81 5.28 -4.39
C TRP A 155 -1.00 6.56 -4.56
N ARG A 156 -1.65 7.74 -4.50
CA ARG A 156 -0.99 9.02 -4.68
C ARG A 156 -0.05 9.35 -3.53
N TYR A 157 -0.53 9.21 -2.27
CA TYR A 157 0.18 9.74 -1.11
C TYR A 157 0.95 8.69 -0.31
N GLN A 158 0.65 7.41 -0.44
CA GLN A 158 1.35 6.34 0.26
C GLN A 158 2.32 5.57 -0.64
N GLU A 159 2.01 5.47 -1.94
CA GLU A 159 2.82 4.75 -2.91
C GLU A 159 3.49 5.69 -3.94
N ASP A 160 3.23 6.98 -3.83
CA ASP A 160 3.79 8.04 -4.68
C ASP A 160 3.55 7.81 -6.19
N ARG A 161 2.41 7.21 -6.53
CA ARG A 161 2.07 6.92 -7.93
C ARG A 161 1.62 8.17 -8.66
N SER A 162 2.07 8.32 -9.89
CA SER A 162 1.59 9.33 -10.82
C SER A 162 0.19 8.98 -11.36
N ALA A 163 -0.54 10.00 -11.84
CA ALA A 163 -1.83 9.78 -12.51
C ALA A 163 -1.69 8.85 -13.72
N ARG A 164 -0.58 8.93 -14.44
CA ARG A 164 -0.25 8.06 -15.57
C ARG A 164 -0.13 6.59 -15.17
N GLU A 165 0.58 6.27 -14.09
CA GLU A 165 0.71 4.90 -13.59
C GLU A 165 -0.64 4.34 -13.12
N MET A 166 -1.43 5.18 -12.43
CA MET A 166 -2.79 4.78 -12.02
C MET A 166 -3.70 4.54 -13.25
N ALA A 167 -3.59 5.36 -14.29
CA ALA A 167 -4.31 5.20 -15.54
C ALA A 167 -3.96 3.86 -16.22
N GLN A 168 -2.68 3.50 -16.27
CA GLN A 168 -2.23 2.21 -16.81
C GLN A 168 -2.77 1.02 -16.00
N LEU A 169 -2.78 1.12 -14.66
CA LEU A 169 -3.31 0.07 -13.79
C LEU A 169 -4.82 -0.14 -13.93
N THR A 170 -5.56 0.93 -14.12
CA THR A 170 -7.03 0.90 -14.14
C THR A 170 -7.63 0.75 -15.54
N GLY A 171 -6.84 0.99 -16.58
CA GLY A 171 -7.32 1.08 -17.97
C GLY A 171 -8.11 2.35 -18.26
N LYS A 172 -7.99 3.38 -17.42
CA LYS A 172 -8.66 4.68 -17.58
C LYS A 172 -7.72 5.70 -18.21
N THR A 173 -8.25 6.88 -18.56
CA THR A 173 -7.42 8.00 -19.02
C THR A 173 -6.77 8.72 -17.85
N GLU A 174 -5.63 9.32 -18.06
CA GLU A 174 -4.93 10.13 -17.04
C GLU A 174 -5.84 11.26 -16.53
N LYS A 175 -6.55 11.94 -17.44
CA LYS A 175 -7.51 12.98 -17.10
C LYS A 175 -8.66 12.48 -16.20
N ALA A 176 -9.13 11.25 -16.41
CA ALA A 176 -10.16 10.65 -15.54
C ALA A 176 -9.62 10.39 -14.12
N ILE A 177 -8.36 9.94 -14.01
CA ILE A 177 -7.70 9.75 -12.71
C ILE A 177 -7.49 11.09 -11.99
N GLU A 178 -7.06 12.13 -12.69
CA GLU A 178 -6.88 13.47 -12.11
C GLU A 178 -8.21 14.03 -11.55
N ARG A 179 -9.30 13.91 -12.32
CA ARG A 179 -10.64 14.30 -11.85
C ARG A 179 -11.07 13.48 -10.63
N LEU A 180 -10.79 12.17 -10.62
CA LEU A 180 -11.09 11.32 -9.47
C LEU A 180 -10.28 11.74 -8.25
N LEU A 181 -8.99 12.03 -8.40
CA LEU A 181 -8.13 12.53 -7.33
C LEU A 181 -8.64 13.86 -6.77
N ALA A 182 -9.05 14.78 -7.63
CA ALA A 182 -9.61 16.08 -7.19
C ALA A 182 -10.87 15.86 -6.35
N ARG A 183 -11.82 15.04 -6.81
CA ARG A 183 -13.03 14.69 -6.04
C ARG A 183 -12.69 13.97 -4.74
N ALA A 184 -11.77 13.03 -4.77
CA ALA A 184 -11.36 12.29 -3.58
C ALA A 184 -10.74 13.20 -2.51
N ARG A 185 -9.92 14.18 -2.90
CA ARG A 185 -9.34 15.19 -1.99
C ARG A 185 -10.43 16.03 -1.33
N GLU A 186 -11.40 16.48 -2.10
CA GLU A 186 -12.50 17.29 -1.59
C GLU A 186 -13.38 16.51 -0.60
N HIS A 187 -13.71 15.27 -0.91
CA HIS A 187 -14.45 14.39 0.00
C HIS A 187 -13.65 14.11 1.28
N PHE A 188 -12.35 13.88 1.16
CA PHE A 188 -11.48 13.70 2.32
C PHE A 188 -11.46 14.96 3.19
N LYS A 189 -11.27 16.15 2.61
CA LYS A 189 -11.27 17.44 3.32
C LYS A 189 -12.57 17.68 4.07
N ARG A 190 -13.72 17.48 3.44
CA ARG A 190 -15.04 17.60 4.08
C ARG A 190 -15.16 16.66 5.30
N ARG A 191 -14.82 15.38 5.13
CA ARG A 191 -14.88 14.38 6.22
C ARG A 191 -13.88 14.66 7.33
N TRP A 192 -12.71 15.14 6.98
CA TRP A 192 -11.67 15.53 7.93
C TRP A 192 -12.12 16.66 8.86
N ASN A 193 -12.75 17.69 8.33
CA ASN A 193 -13.26 18.82 9.09
C ASN A 193 -14.42 18.43 10.03
N HIS A 194 -15.26 17.47 9.62
CA HIS A 194 -16.34 16.98 10.48
C HIS A 194 -15.88 15.95 11.52
N ALA A 195 -14.75 15.28 11.33
CA ALA A 195 -14.20 14.34 12.30
C ALA A 195 -13.42 15.02 13.45
N GLY A 196 -13.40 16.34 13.52
CA GLY A 196 -12.76 17.16 14.56
C GLY A 196 -13.73 17.79 15.58
N THR A 197 -15.02 17.50 15.45
CA THR A 197 -16.06 17.84 16.41
C THR A 197 -16.51 16.58 17.11
#